data_95694a450205425e6b71a60f722f4be6
#
_entry.id   95694a450205425e6b71a60f722f4be6
#
_cell.length_a   1.000
_cell.length_b   1.000
_cell.length_c   1.000
_cell.angle_alpha   90.00
_cell.angle_beta   90.00
_cell.angle_gamma   90.00
#
_symmetry.space_group_name_H-M   'P 1'
#
loop_
_entity.id
_entity.type
_entity.pdbx_description
1 polymer ?
#
loop_
_entity_poly.entity_id
_entity_poly.type
_entity_poly.pdbx_seq_one_letter_code
_entity_poly.pdbx_strand_id
1 'polypeptide(L)'
;SFCCEDVDYVVNKGETAFLSHGVCFSVTSHSTDCSVVIILYRVDSIRNILGSTVVGMRYMSILNPRACWVMHTGHEDELTKYSELLAVGNSDDNVFAANERRLLLLSLTYRLCGIFREISKDGDNAPSRRLDMYIQLMHLIDQHYVSERGVRFYADRLCLSPKYLTTLVKSVSGCTVQQLVFKAITKKAISLITTTDKSIKEIADELNFPNASSFGTFFKKQVGMSPVNYRQKEGE
;
A
#
# COMPACT_ATOMS: atom_id res chain seq x y z
N SER A 1 -27.58 -10.83 -0.35
CA SER A 1 -26.71 -11.55 0.60
C SER A 1 -25.58 -12.25 -0.14
N PHE A 2 -24.47 -12.43 0.49
CA PHE A 2 -23.32 -13.17 -0.04
C PHE A 2 -22.60 -13.91 1.10
N CYS A 3 -21.96 -15.02 0.77
CA CYS A 3 -21.09 -15.76 1.66
C CYS A 3 -19.63 -15.41 1.36
N CYS A 4 -18.82 -15.15 2.39
CA CYS A 4 -17.39 -14.89 2.27
C CYS A 4 -16.65 -15.69 3.36
N GLU A 5 -15.74 -16.59 2.96
CA GLU A 5 -15.01 -17.48 3.89
C GLU A 5 -15.92 -18.18 4.89
N ASP A 6 -16.99 -18.81 4.39
CA ASP A 6 -18.01 -19.54 5.17
C ASP A 6 -18.82 -18.68 6.15
N VAL A 7 -18.79 -17.35 6.01
CA VAL A 7 -19.60 -16.42 6.80
C VAL A 7 -20.59 -15.70 5.88
N ASP A 8 -21.86 -15.72 6.25
CA ASP A 8 -22.92 -15.02 5.51
C ASP A 8 -23.00 -13.55 5.90
N TYR A 9 -23.07 -12.69 4.88
CA TYR A 9 -23.22 -11.25 5.01
C TYR A 9 -24.47 -10.76 4.26
N VAL A 10 -25.12 -9.77 4.84
CA VAL A 10 -26.23 -9.05 4.20
C VAL A 10 -25.77 -7.63 3.92
N VAL A 11 -26.03 -7.15 2.70
CA VAL A 11 -25.79 -5.77 2.30
C VAL A 11 -27.11 -5.13 1.97
N ASN A 12 -27.45 -4.07 2.67
CA ASN A 12 -28.67 -3.30 2.45
C ASN A 12 -28.39 -2.12 1.50
N LYS A 13 -29.45 -1.47 1.04
CA LYS A 13 -29.33 -0.26 0.21
C LYS A 13 -28.53 0.82 0.96
N GLY A 14 -27.53 1.38 0.28
CA GLY A 14 -26.63 2.40 0.83
C GLY A 14 -25.49 1.84 1.69
N GLU A 15 -25.32 0.53 1.76
CA GLU A 15 -24.17 -0.07 2.44
C GLU A 15 -23.07 -0.44 1.44
N THR A 16 -21.84 -0.43 1.93
CA THR A 16 -20.65 -0.83 1.18
C THR A 16 -20.00 -2.05 1.85
N ALA A 17 -19.74 -3.07 1.04
CA ALA A 17 -18.99 -4.25 1.47
C ALA A 17 -17.51 -4.12 1.04
N PHE A 18 -16.61 -4.35 1.98
CA PHE A 18 -15.17 -4.37 1.74
C PHE A 18 -14.66 -5.79 1.92
N LEU A 19 -14.04 -6.33 0.89
CA LEU A 19 -13.45 -7.66 0.91
C LEU A 19 -11.93 -7.57 0.92
N SER A 20 -11.30 -8.34 1.80
CA SER A 20 -9.85 -8.45 1.85
C SER A 20 -9.31 -9.15 0.60
N HIS A 21 -8.03 -8.92 0.28
CA HIS A 21 -7.42 -9.60 -0.86
C HIS A 21 -7.30 -11.11 -0.59
N GLY A 22 -7.50 -11.91 -1.64
CA GLY A 22 -7.33 -13.36 -1.55
C GLY A 22 -8.49 -14.11 -0.92
N VAL A 23 -9.60 -13.44 -0.60
CA VAL A 23 -10.81 -14.09 -0.09
C VAL A 23 -11.70 -14.56 -1.24
N CYS A 24 -12.39 -15.68 -1.03
CA CYS A 24 -13.43 -16.16 -1.92
C CYS A 24 -14.79 -15.69 -1.42
N PHE A 25 -15.64 -15.25 -2.34
CA PHE A 25 -17.03 -14.92 -2.01
C PHE A 25 -18.00 -15.42 -3.09
N SER A 26 -19.23 -15.69 -2.70
CA SER A 26 -20.31 -16.10 -3.59
C SER A 26 -21.59 -15.37 -3.23
N VAL A 27 -22.32 -14.88 -4.23
CA VAL A 27 -23.64 -14.29 -4.02
C VAL A 27 -24.63 -15.41 -3.72
N THR A 28 -25.31 -15.33 -2.59
CA THR A 28 -26.28 -16.35 -2.12
C THR A 28 -27.71 -15.99 -2.46
N SER A 29 -28.06 -14.70 -2.39
CA SER A 29 -29.39 -14.21 -2.77
C SER A 29 -29.35 -12.72 -3.09
N HIS A 30 -30.32 -12.25 -3.85
CA HIS A 30 -30.53 -10.83 -4.16
C HIS A 30 -32.01 -10.52 -4.31
N SER A 31 -32.42 -9.27 -4.06
CA SER A 31 -33.74 -8.76 -4.39
C SER A 31 -33.86 -8.53 -5.91
N THR A 32 -35.09 -8.48 -6.41
CA THR A 32 -35.37 -8.30 -7.86
C THR A 32 -34.92 -6.94 -8.40
N ASP A 33 -34.81 -5.95 -7.52
CA ASP A 33 -34.38 -4.56 -7.81
C ASP A 33 -32.94 -4.28 -7.37
N CYS A 34 -32.16 -5.32 -7.11
CA CYS A 34 -30.79 -5.19 -6.65
C CYS A 34 -29.90 -4.60 -7.74
N SER A 35 -29.24 -3.49 -7.43
CA SER A 35 -28.16 -2.92 -8.23
C SER A 35 -26.89 -2.83 -7.36
N VAL A 36 -25.80 -3.40 -7.83
CA VAL A 36 -24.51 -3.45 -7.13
C VAL A 36 -23.40 -2.97 -8.05
N VAL A 37 -22.58 -2.08 -7.55
CA VAL A 37 -21.33 -1.68 -8.19
C VAL A 37 -20.18 -2.44 -7.55
N ILE A 38 -19.39 -3.14 -8.36
CA ILE A 38 -18.22 -3.90 -7.88
C ILE A 38 -16.96 -3.27 -8.46
N ILE A 39 -16.05 -2.84 -7.59
CA ILE A 39 -14.73 -2.35 -7.98
C ILE A 39 -13.69 -3.41 -7.60
N LEU A 40 -13.11 -4.03 -8.63
CA LEU A 40 -12.05 -5.03 -8.47
C LEU A 40 -10.75 -4.47 -9.06
N TYR A 41 -9.68 -4.56 -8.30
CA TYR A 41 -8.37 -4.15 -8.80
C TYR A 41 -7.23 -4.98 -8.19
N ARG A 42 -6.15 -5.13 -8.96
CA ARG A 42 -4.94 -5.79 -8.48
C ARG A 42 -4.12 -4.80 -7.68
N VAL A 43 -3.74 -5.18 -6.46
CA VAL A 43 -2.87 -4.36 -5.60
C VAL A 43 -1.54 -4.02 -6.28
N ASP A 44 -1.02 -4.93 -7.11
CA ASP A 44 0.22 -4.71 -7.87
C ASP A 44 0.11 -3.56 -8.86
N SER A 45 -1.08 -3.32 -9.43
CA SER A 45 -1.33 -2.21 -10.38
C SER A 45 -1.09 -0.83 -9.76
N ILE A 46 -1.26 -0.70 -8.45
CA ILE A 46 -1.07 0.55 -7.70
C ILE A 46 0.15 0.51 -6.77
N ARG A 47 0.74 -0.67 -6.54
CA ARG A 47 1.89 -0.86 -5.63
C ARG A 47 3.10 -0.01 -6.01
N ASN A 48 3.39 0.15 -7.30
CA ASN A 48 4.54 0.92 -7.79
C ASN A 48 4.35 2.44 -7.61
N ILE A 49 3.12 2.90 -7.57
CA ILE A 49 2.78 4.32 -7.34
C ILE A 49 2.70 4.59 -5.84
N LEU A 50 2.28 3.61 -5.08
CA LEU A 50 1.89 3.74 -3.67
C LEU A 50 3.05 3.84 -2.67
N GLY A 51 4.30 3.60 -3.04
CA GLY A 51 5.42 3.71 -2.10
C GLY A 51 5.10 3.22 -0.67
N SER A 52 4.66 4.13 0.17
CA SER A 52 4.20 3.90 1.53
C SER A 52 2.71 3.52 1.65
N THR A 53 1.89 3.69 0.62
CA THR A 53 0.41 3.57 0.68
C THR A 53 -0.12 2.12 0.61
N VAL A 54 0.75 1.13 0.39
CA VAL A 54 0.44 -0.28 0.81
C VAL A 54 0.03 -0.33 2.29
N VAL A 55 0.42 0.68 3.05
CA VAL A 55 -0.01 0.96 4.42
C VAL A 55 -1.52 1.11 4.52
N GLY A 56 -2.16 1.87 3.67
CA GLY A 56 -3.61 2.11 3.76
C GLY A 56 -4.42 0.83 3.53
N MET A 57 -4.04 -0.03 2.58
CA MET A 57 -4.75 -1.28 2.33
C MET A 57 -4.50 -2.34 3.40
N ARG A 58 -3.28 -2.43 3.94
CA ARG A 58 -3.01 -3.23 5.14
C ARG A 58 -3.68 -2.66 6.39
N TYR A 59 -3.90 -1.35 6.42
CA TYR A 59 -4.66 -0.69 7.47
C TYR A 59 -6.06 -1.27 7.60
N MET A 60 -6.75 -1.43 6.51
CA MET A 60 -8.07 -2.01 6.46
C MET A 60 -8.08 -3.44 7.03
N SER A 61 -7.09 -4.25 6.65
CA SER A 61 -6.94 -5.63 7.15
C SER A 61 -6.50 -5.72 8.60
N ILE A 62 -5.84 -4.69 9.15
CA ILE A 62 -5.35 -4.67 10.54
C ILE A 62 -6.42 -4.14 11.49
N LEU A 63 -7.19 -3.15 11.06
CA LEU A 63 -8.32 -2.64 11.85
C LEU A 63 -9.44 -3.67 11.97
N ASN A 64 -9.58 -4.51 10.95
CA ASN A 64 -10.57 -5.56 10.96
C ASN A 64 -9.97 -6.85 10.37
N PRO A 65 -9.54 -7.82 11.21
CA PRO A 65 -8.97 -9.09 10.74
C PRO A 65 -9.99 -9.99 10.04
N ARG A 66 -11.23 -9.56 9.88
CA ARG A 66 -12.27 -10.31 9.16
C ARG A 66 -12.00 -10.28 7.66
N ALA A 67 -12.38 -11.34 6.98
CA ALA A 67 -12.29 -11.48 5.53
C ALA A 67 -13.13 -10.42 4.80
N CYS A 68 -14.25 -10.03 5.39
CA CYS A 68 -15.19 -9.05 4.88
C CYS A 68 -15.80 -8.21 6.01
N TRP A 69 -16.21 -6.99 5.71
CA TRP A 69 -17.08 -6.19 6.58
C TRP A 69 -18.02 -5.33 5.73
N VAL A 70 -19.23 -5.18 6.24
CA VAL A 70 -20.29 -4.38 5.63
C VAL A 70 -20.55 -3.18 6.53
N MET A 71 -20.64 -1.99 5.95
CA MET A 71 -20.90 -0.76 6.70
C MET A 71 -21.62 0.29 5.86
N HIS A 72 -22.33 1.15 6.55
CA HIS A 72 -22.84 2.39 5.99
C HIS A 72 -21.75 3.44 6.07
N THR A 73 -21.26 3.88 4.92
CA THR A 73 -20.11 4.81 4.88
C THR A 73 -20.54 6.26 4.97
N GLY A 74 -21.80 6.58 4.60
CA GLY A 74 -22.29 7.94 4.43
C GLY A 74 -21.69 8.66 3.19
N HIS A 75 -20.95 7.93 2.35
CA HIS A 75 -20.24 8.44 1.18
C HIS A 75 -20.58 7.66 -0.09
N GLU A 76 -21.73 7.01 -0.14
CA GLU A 76 -22.13 6.10 -1.22
C GLU A 76 -22.17 6.81 -2.57
N ASP A 77 -22.70 8.04 -2.63
CA ASP A 77 -22.75 8.84 -3.86
C ASP A 77 -21.35 9.18 -4.38
N GLU A 78 -20.42 9.46 -3.46
CA GLU A 78 -19.04 9.75 -3.81
C GLU A 78 -18.33 8.49 -4.35
N LEU A 79 -18.51 7.35 -3.69
CA LEU A 79 -17.95 6.07 -4.14
C LEU A 79 -18.53 5.64 -5.50
N THR A 80 -19.81 5.92 -5.74
CA THR A 80 -20.45 5.68 -7.05
C THR A 80 -19.80 6.51 -8.15
N LYS A 81 -19.50 7.79 -7.92
CA LYS A 81 -18.79 8.64 -8.90
C LYS A 81 -17.40 8.10 -9.23
N TYR A 82 -16.65 7.58 -8.23
CA TYR A 82 -15.38 6.90 -8.50
C TYR A 82 -15.56 5.70 -9.43
N SER A 83 -16.62 4.91 -9.24
CA SER A 83 -16.90 3.76 -10.09
C SER A 83 -17.24 4.16 -11.53
N GLU A 84 -18.01 5.22 -11.70
CA GLU A 84 -18.34 5.78 -13.01
C GLU A 84 -17.08 6.25 -13.74
N LEU A 85 -16.21 7.02 -13.07
CA LEU A 85 -14.94 7.48 -13.65
C LEU A 85 -14.01 6.32 -14.01
N LEU A 86 -13.96 5.27 -13.18
CA LEU A 86 -13.16 4.08 -13.47
C LEU A 86 -13.71 3.24 -14.62
N ALA A 87 -15.03 3.32 -14.89
CA ALA A 87 -15.69 2.62 -15.99
C ALA A 87 -15.49 3.33 -17.35
N VAL A 88 -15.20 4.64 -17.33
CA VAL A 88 -14.92 5.41 -18.56
C VAL A 88 -13.55 5.04 -19.12
N GLY A 89 -13.46 4.75 -20.41
CA GLY A 89 -12.17 4.60 -21.09
C GLY A 89 -11.57 3.18 -21.09
N ASN A 90 -12.39 2.16 -21.29
CA ASN A 90 -11.94 0.76 -21.44
C ASN A 90 -11.18 0.45 -22.76
N SER A 91 -10.70 1.45 -23.50
CA SER A 91 -9.82 1.23 -24.65
C SER A 91 -8.38 1.00 -24.16
N ASP A 92 -7.90 -0.23 -24.26
CA ASP A 92 -6.59 -0.67 -23.77
C ASP A 92 -5.38 -0.03 -24.47
N ASP A 93 -5.57 0.70 -25.56
CA ASP A 93 -4.49 1.23 -26.39
C ASP A 93 -3.95 2.62 -25.99
N ASN A 94 -4.47 3.24 -24.92
CA ASN A 94 -4.07 4.58 -24.51
C ASN A 94 -3.28 4.56 -23.19
N VAL A 95 -1.97 4.82 -23.27
CA VAL A 95 -1.07 4.92 -22.09
C VAL A 95 -1.57 5.97 -21.08
N PHE A 96 -2.18 7.07 -21.54
CA PHE A 96 -2.73 8.10 -20.66
C PHE A 96 -3.93 7.58 -19.88
N ALA A 97 -4.86 6.87 -20.52
CA ALA A 97 -6.02 6.27 -19.87
C ALA A 97 -5.62 5.20 -18.84
N ALA A 98 -4.59 4.41 -19.11
CA ALA A 98 -4.05 3.45 -18.15
C ALA A 98 -3.47 4.14 -16.91
N ASN A 99 -2.75 5.24 -17.08
CA ASN A 99 -2.20 6.02 -15.97
C ASN A 99 -3.29 6.77 -15.20
N GLU A 100 -4.28 7.33 -15.89
CA GLU A 100 -5.45 7.97 -15.28
C GLU A 100 -6.19 6.99 -14.35
N ARG A 101 -6.51 5.78 -14.83
CA ARG A 101 -7.14 4.73 -14.01
C ARG A 101 -6.31 4.37 -12.78
N ARG A 102 -4.99 4.28 -12.91
CA ARG A 102 -4.10 4.04 -11.76
C ARG A 102 -4.16 5.16 -10.73
N LEU A 103 -4.19 6.42 -11.18
CA LEU A 103 -4.30 7.58 -10.30
C LEU A 103 -5.69 7.67 -9.64
N LEU A 104 -6.76 7.34 -10.36
CA LEU A 104 -8.12 7.25 -9.82
C LEU A 104 -8.22 6.15 -8.75
N LEU A 105 -7.65 4.97 -8.98
CA LEU A 105 -7.59 3.90 -7.99
C LEU A 105 -6.78 4.31 -6.76
N LEU A 106 -5.70 5.05 -6.97
CA LEU A 106 -4.90 5.60 -5.89
C LEU A 106 -5.71 6.61 -5.07
N SER A 107 -6.38 7.55 -5.74
CA SER A 107 -7.26 8.54 -5.12
C SER A 107 -8.38 7.86 -4.32
N LEU A 108 -9.06 6.87 -4.90
CA LEU A 108 -10.07 6.07 -4.22
C LEU A 108 -9.51 5.39 -2.96
N THR A 109 -8.31 4.81 -3.06
CA THR A 109 -7.66 4.17 -1.91
C THR A 109 -7.42 5.15 -0.76
N TYR A 110 -6.92 6.35 -1.05
CA TYR A 110 -6.75 7.40 -0.02
C TYR A 110 -8.08 7.85 0.55
N ARG A 111 -9.10 8.01 -0.30
CA ARG A 111 -10.44 8.38 0.14
C ARG A 111 -11.05 7.34 1.09
N LEU A 112 -10.95 6.06 0.73
CA LEU A 112 -11.38 4.96 1.59
C LEU A 112 -10.65 4.97 2.94
N CYS A 113 -9.34 5.19 2.96
CA CYS A 113 -8.58 5.34 4.21
C CYS A 113 -9.11 6.50 5.06
N GLY A 114 -9.47 7.63 4.44
CA GLY A 114 -10.10 8.77 5.12
C GLY A 114 -11.43 8.41 5.76
N ILE A 115 -12.34 7.81 4.99
CA ILE A 115 -13.67 7.34 5.45
C ILE A 115 -13.52 6.38 6.64
N PHE A 116 -12.62 5.41 6.53
CA PHE A 116 -12.37 4.47 7.63
C PHE A 116 -11.86 5.16 8.89
N ARG A 117 -11.00 6.16 8.73
CA ARG A 117 -10.50 6.95 9.86
C ARG A 117 -11.62 7.74 10.53
N GLU A 118 -12.55 8.28 9.77
CA GLU A 118 -13.73 9.00 10.30
C GLU A 118 -14.61 8.04 11.11
N ILE A 119 -14.96 6.88 10.54
CA ILE A 119 -15.80 5.88 11.22
C ILE A 119 -15.11 5.29 12.46
N SER A 120 -13.78 5.12 12.41
CA SER A 120 -13.02 4.57 13.54
C SER A 120 -12.80 5.54 14.69
N LYS A 121 -13.04 6.83 14.52
CA LYS A 121 -12.92 7.83 15.59
C LYS A 121 -14.03 7.75 16.65
N ASP A 122 -15.17 7.18 16.28
CA ASP A 122 -16.32 7.04 17.22
C ASP A 122 -16.16 5.86 18.20
N GLY A 123 -15.08 5.12 18.11
CA GLY A 123 -14.70 4.07 19.05
C GLY A 123 -13.38 4.39 19.75
N ASP A 124 -13.33 4.21 21.07
CA ASP A 124 -12.17 4.39 21.97
C ASP A 124 -11.04 3.38 21.63
N ASN A 125 -10.51 3.41 20.39
CA ASN A 125 -9.72 2.35 19.81
C ASN A 125 -8.22 2.70 19.73
N ALA A 126 -7.45 2.08 20.60
CA ALA A 126 -6.00 1.95 20.53
C ALA A 126 -5.41 1.58 19.13
N PRO A 127 -6.11 0.90 18.21
CA PRO A 127 -5.67 0.68 16.83
C PRO A 127 -5.37 1.96 16.05
N SER A 128 -6.19 3.00 16.20
CA SER A 128 -6.03 4.28 15.47
C SER A 128 -4.68 4.95 15.78
N ARG A 129 -4.27 5.01 17.05
CA ARG A 129 -3.00 5.64 17.47
C ARG A 129 -1.77 4.89 16.95
N ARG A 130 -1.80 3.56 16.94
CA ARG A 130 -0.68 2.75 16.42
C ARG A 130 -0.47 2.97 14.93
N LEU A 131 -1.55 3.16 14.21
CA LEU A 131 -1.46 3.42 12.79
C LEU A 131 -0.99 4.83 12.49
N ASP A 132 -1.48 5.84 13.17
CA ASP A 132 -0.98 7.21 13.02
C ASP A 132 0.54 7.25 13.23
N MET A 133 1.04 6.54 14.23
CA MET A 133 2.48 6.37 14.45
C MET A 133 3.18 5.63 13.30
N TYR A 134 2.55 4.63 12.73
CA TYR A 134 3.10 3.91 11.59
C TYR A 134 3.13 4.78 10.33
N ILE A 135 2.10 5.58 10.07
CA ILE A 135 2.08 6.55 8.95
C ILE A 135 3.18 7.60 9.13
N GLN A 136 3.34 8.14 10.35
CA GLN A 136 4.42 9.08 10.64
C GLN A 136 5.79 8.44 10.42
N LEU A 137 5.98 7.19 10.84
CA LEU A 137 7.20 6.44 10.54
C LEU A 137 7.46 6.32 9.04
N MET A 138 6.44 6.00 8.25
CA MET A 138 6.60 5.86 6.80
C MET A 138 6.99 7.18 6.15
N HIS A 139 6.44 8.30 6.60
CA HIS A 139 6.87 9.64 6.18
C HIS A 139 8.34 9.91 6.53
N LEU A 140 8.76 9.59 7.76
CA LEU A 140 10.15 9.74 8.17
C LEU A 140 11.09 8.84 7.36
N ILE A 141 10.69 7.61 7.07
CA ILE A 141 11.46 6.71 6.20
C ILE A 141 11.62 7.33 4.83
N ASP A 142 10.54 7.83 4.22
CA ASP A 142 10.59 8.43 2.88
C ASP A 142 11.53 9.64 2.80
N GLN A 143 11.62 10.42 3.87
CA GLN A 143 12.50 11.58 3.97
C GLN A 143 13.97 11.24 4.25
N HIS A 144 14.23 10.13 4.97
CA HIS A 144 15.55 9.88 5.56
C HIS A 144 16.17 8.51 5.20
N TYR A 145 15.54 7.65 4.41
CA TYR A 145 16.02 6.28 4.14
C TYR A 145 17.41 6.22 3.52
N VAL A 146 17.85 7.26 2.83
CA VAL A 146 19.18 7.32 2.21
C VAL A 146 20.26 7.53 3.28
N SER A 147 20.04 8.45 4.21
CA SER A 147 21.01 8.82 5.25
C SER A 147 20.90 7.96 6.50
N GLU A 148 19.69 7.53 6.85
CA GLU A 148 19.39 6.90 8.13
C GLU A 148 18.83 5.49 7.97
N ARG A 149 19.55 4.50 8.45
CA ARG A 149 19.19 3.08 8.33
C ARG A 149 18.86 2.40 9.64
N GLY A 150 19.15 3.06 10.76
CA GLY A 150 18.99 2.53 12.11
C GLY A 150 17.63 2.82 12.72
N VAL A 151 17.04 1.83 13.42
CA VAL A 151 15.75 1.99 14.10
C VAL A 151 15.75 3.13 15.14
N ARG A 152 16.90 3.39 15.77
CA ARG A 152 17.03 4.39 16.83
C ARG A 152 16.68 5.80 16.34
N PHE A 153 17.17 6.19 15.17
CA PHE A 153 16.85 7.50 14.57
C PHE A 153 15.33 7.73 14.45
N TYR A 154 14.63 6.75 13.92
CA TYR A 154 13.17 6.84 13.74
C TYR A 154 12.42 6.82 15.07
N ALA A 155 12.88 6.02 16.02
CA ALA A 155 12.30 5.95 17.35
C ALA A 155 12.42 7.29 18.08
N ASP A 156 13.61 7.90 18.05
CA ASP A 156 13.88 9.19 18.69
C ASP A 156 13.01 10.30 18.09
N ARG A 157 12.83 10.32 16.74
CA ARG A 157 11.97 11.28 16.03
C ARG A 157 10.48 11.15 16.37
N LEU A 158 10.03 9.94 16.68
CA LEU A 158 8.67 9.65 17.08
C LEU A 158 8.43 9.71 18.60
N CYS A 159 9.46 10.08 19.37
CA CYS A 159 9.45 10.07 20.85
C CYS A 159 9.05 8.69 21.42
N LEU A 160 9.55 7.61 20.79
CA LEU A 160 9.29 6.23 21.17
C LEU A 160 10.58 5.49 21.54
N SER A 161 10.47 4.44 22.34
CA SER A 161 11.59 3.52 22.51
C SER A 161 11.77 2.65 21.26
N PRO A 162 13.02 2.29 20.86
CA PRO A 162 13.27 1.39 19.74
C PRO A 162 12.54 0.04 19.85
N LYS A 163 12.40 -0.48 21.06
CA LYS A 163 11.67 -1.72 21.35
C LYS A 163 10.18 -1.57 21.03
N TYR A 164 9.56 -0.48 21.51
CA TYR A 164 8.14 -0.22 21.26
C TYR A 164 7.87 -0.01 19.76
N LEU A 165 8.69 0.81 19.09
CA LEU A 165 8.57 1.03 17.63
C LEU A 165 8.70 -0.28 16.85
N THR A 166 9.66 -1.15 17.21
CA THR A 166 9.81 -2.46 16.56
C THR A 166 8.58 -3.34 16.73
N THR A 167 8.00 -3.36 17.94
CA THR A 167 6.79 -4.14 18.21
C THR A 167 5.59 -3.59 17.44
N LEU A 168 5.41 -2.26 17.45
CA LEU A 168 4.37 -1.56 16.73
C LEU A 168 4.44 -1.87 15.22
N VAL A 169 5.62 -1.70 14.63
CA VAL A 169 5.83 -1.92 13.19
C VAL A 169 5.56 -3.38 12.81
N LYS A 170 6.02 -4.33 13.61
CA LYS A 170 5.73 -5.75 13.39
C LYS A 170 4.23 -6.05 13.46
N SER A 171 3.51 -5.47 14.43
CA SER A 171 2.06 -5.68 14.57
C SER A 171 1.27 -5.10 13.40
N VAL A 172 1.74 -3.97 12.83
CA VAL A 172 1.05 -3.28 11.74
C VAL A 172 1.43 -3.83 10.37
N SER A 173 2.70 -4.14 10.12
CA SER A 173 3.20 -4.46 8.77
C SER A 173 3.79 -5.86 8.63
N GLY A 174 3.97 -6.59 9.71
CA GLY A 174 4.71 -7.85 9.73
C GLY A 174 6.22 -7.68 9.46
N CYS A 175 6.70 -6.45 9.24
CA CYS A 175 8.08 -6.13 8.91
C CYS A 175 8.80 -5.49 10.10
N THR A 176 10.13 -5.49 10.07
CA THR A 176 10.94 -4.64 10.95
C THR A 176 11.11 -3.25 10.32
N VAL A 177 11.45 -2.23 11.13
CA VAL A 177 11.78 -0.89 10.62
C VAL A 177 12.90 -0.96 9.59
N GLN A 178 13.95 -1.72 9.87
CA GLN A 178 15.08 -1.90 8.96
C GLN A 178 14.66 -2.52 7.61
N GLN A 179 13.74 -3.49 7.62
CA GLN A 179 13.19 -4.05 6.37
C GLN A 179 12.40 -3.02 5.58
N LEU A 180 11.66 -2.12 6.23
CA LEU A 180 10.95 -1.02 5.56
C LEU A 180 11.93 -0.04 4.92
N VAL A 181 12.98 0.36 5.63
CA VAL A 181 14.05 1.22 5.11
C VAL A 181 14.74 0.55 3.90
N PHE A 182 15.10 -0.72 4.02
CA PHE A 182 15.72 -1.46 2.91
C PHE A 182 14.82 -1.58 1.68
N LYS A 183 13.51 -1.74 1.86
CA LYS A 183 12.54 -1.70 0.76
C LYS A 183 12.52 -0.33 0.07
N ALA A 184 12.58 0.76 0.83
CA ALA A 184 12.63 2.11 0.26
C ALA A 184 13.91 2.33 -0.56
N ILE A 185 15.08 1.95 -0.01
CA ILE A 185 16.36 2.01 -0.72
C ILE A 185 16.32 1.16 -2.00
N THR A 186 15.82 -0.06 -1.92
CA THR A 186 15.74 -0.98 -3.07
C THR A 186 14.86 -0.41 -4.17
N LYS A 187 13.70 0.17 -3.82
CA LYS A 187 12.80 0.81 -4.77
C LYS A 187 13.49 1.97 -5.50
N LYS A 188 14.19 2.83 -4.77
CA LYS A 188 14.94 3.95 -5.36
C LYS A 188 16.09 3.45 -6.23
N ALA A 189 16.81 2.41 -5.78
CA ALA A 189 17.89 1.79 -6.56
C ALA A 189 17.38 1.24 -7.89
N ILE A 190 16.28 0.49 -7.87
CA ILE A 190 15.64 -0.02 -9.09
C ILE A 190 15.29 1.14 -10.02
N SER A 191 14.62 2.17 -9.51
CA SER A 191 14.28 3.36 -10.30
C SER A 191 15.51 3.98 -10.95
N LEU A 192 16.59 4.22 -10.21
CA LEU A 192 17.82 4.81 -10.74
C LEU A 192 18.48 3.92 -11.79
N ILE A 193 18.49 2.60 -11.59
CA ILE A 193 19.06 1.64 -12.53
C ILE A 193 18.29 1.61 -13.86
N THR A 194 16.95 1.74 -13.82
CA THR A 194 16.08 1.60 -14.99
C THR A 194 15.82 2.91 -15.72
N THR A 195 15.85 4.05 -15.03
CA THR A 195 15.45 5.34 -15.61
C THR A 195 16.60 6.31 -15.83
N THR A 196 17.84 5.93 -15.49
CA THR A 196 19.02 6.79 -15.67
C THR A 196 20.22 6.04 -16.22
N ASP A 197 21.12 6.77 -16.88
CA ASP A 197 22.41 6.25 -17.38
C ASP A 197 23.52 6.27 -16.33
N LYS A 198 23.19 6.56 -15.06
CA LYS A 198 24.18 6.62 -13.97
C LYS A 198 24.90 5.27 -13.84
N SER A 199 26.20 5.32 -13.66
CA SER A 199 27.01 4.15 -13.34
C SER A 199 26.57 3.55 -11.98
N ILE A 200 26.84 2.26 -11.78
CA ILE A 200 26.54 1.60 -10.50
C ILE A 200 27.27 2.25 -9.31
N LYS A 201 28.44 2.87 -9.58
CA LYS A 201 29.19 3.63 -8.58
C LYS A 201 28.44 4.90 -8.19
N GLU A 202 27.99 5.69 -9.15
CA GLU A 202 27.23 6.93 -8.89
C GLU A 202 25.92 6.64 -8.16
N ILE A 203 25.23 5.53 -8.49
CA ILE A 203 24.04 5.08 -7.77
C ILE A 203 24.37 4.69 -6.32
N ALA A 204 25.49 3.99 -6.12
CA ALA A 204 25.94 3.64 -4.78
C ALA A 204 26.23 4.89 -3.93
N ASP A 205 26.90 5.88 -4.52
CA ASP A 205 27.21 7.16 -3.86
C ASP A 205 25.93 7.94 -3.55
N GLU A 206 24.98 8.06 -4.48
CA GLU A 206 23.68 8.72 -4.29
C GLU A 206 22.84 8.06 -3.17
N LEU A 207 22.92 6.74 -3.06
CA LEU A 207 22.23 5.97 -2.03
C LEU A 207 23.03 5.83 -0.73
N ASN A 208 24.10 6.60 -0.60
CA ASN A 208 24.95 6.65 0.60
C ASN A 208 25.50 5.26 1.01
N PHE A 209 26.00 4.49 0.03
CA PHE A 209 26.78 3.28 0.28
C PHE A 209 28.29 3.60 0.30
N PRO A 210 29.07 2.91 1.13
CA PRO A 210 30.52 3.14 1.21
C PRO A 210 31.25 2.94 -0.13
N ASN A 211 30.75 2.05 -0.97
CA ASN A 211 31.29 1.74 -2.31
C ASN A 211 30.30 0.91 -3.12
N ALA A 212 30.58 0.77 -4.43
CA ALA A 212 29.76 0.00 -5.36
C ALA A 212 29.64 -1.50 -5.00
N SER A 213 30.66 -2.09 -4.38
CA SER A 213 30.66 -3.49 -3.95
C SER A 213 29.64 -3.73 -2.83
N SER A 214 29.62 -2.84 -1.82
CA SER A 214 28.66 -2.88 -0.73
C SER A 214 27.23 -2.71 -1.22
N PHE A 215 27.02 -1.79 -2.17
CA PHE A 215 25.73 -1.62 -2.85
C PHE A 215 25.34 -2.87 -3.65
N GLY A 216 26.26 -3.44 -4.44
CA GLY A 216 26.02 -4.64 -5.23
C GLY A 216 25.59 -5.83 -4.37
N THR A 217 26.28 -6.03 -3.23
CA THR A 217 25.93 -7.08 -2.25
C THR A 217 24.54 -6.85 -1.65
N PHE A 218 24.26 -5.61 -1.23
CA PHE A 218 22.93 -5.23 -0.72
C PHE A 218 21.84 -5.48 -1.77
N PHE A 219 22.02 -4.97 -2.97
CA PHE A 219 21.04 -5.08 -4.05
C PHE A 219 20.78 -6.55 -4.42
N LYS A 220 21.82 -7.34 -4.59
CA LYS A 220 21.69 -8.79 -4.88
C LYS A 220 20.93 -9.52 -3.77
N LYS A 221 21.16 -9.15 -2.50
CA LYS A 221 20.41 -9.73 -1.36
C LYS A 221 18.93 -9.39 -1.40
N GLN A 222 18.56 -8.17 -1.85
CA GLN A 222 17.18 -7.70 -1.87
C GLN A 222 16.40 -8.17 -3.12
N VAL A 223 17.07 -8.22 -4.27
CA VAL A 223 16.45 -8.43 -5.60
C VAL A 223 16.74 -9.80 -6.19
N GLY A 224 17.76 -10.51 -5.66
CA GLY A 224 18.17 -11.83 -6.14
C GLY A 224 19.24 -11.81 -7.23
N MET A 225 19.52 -10.66 -7.87
CA MET A 225 20.52 -10.52 -8.93
C MET A 225 21.35 -9.24 -8.77
N SER A 226 22.49 -9.16 -9.47
CA SER A 226 23.36 -7.99 -9.42
C SER A 226 22.70 -6.77 -10.09
N PRO A 227 23.08 -5.52 -9.68
CA PRO A 227 22.57 -4.30 -10.33
C PRO A 227 22.85 -4.25 -11.83
N VAL A 228 24.01 -4.76 -12.26
CA VAL A 228 24.42 -4.79 -13.68
C VAL A 228 23.51 -5.73 -14.47
N ASN A 229 23.30 -6.96 -13.95
CA ASN A 229 22.41 -7.94 -14.62
C ASN A 229 20.95 -7.44 -14.63
N TYR A 230 20.54 -6.73 -13.58
CA TYR A 230 19.19 -6.15 -13.53
C TYR A 230 19.00 -5.12 -14.64
N ARG A 231 19.98 -4.21 -14.83
CA ARG A 231 19.95 -3.21 -15.90
C ARG A 231 19.89 -3.83 -17.30
N GLN A 232 20.69 -4.86 -17.55
CA GLN A 232 20.68 -5.56 -18.84
C GLN A 232 19.32 -6.18 -19.14
N LYS A 233 18.73 -6.84 -18.16
CA LYS A 233 17.42 -7.51 -18.30
C LYS A 233 16.26 -6.55 -18.58
N GLU A 234 16.29 -5.36 -18.01
CA GLU A 234 15.22 -4.36 -18.18
C GLU A 234 15.44 -3.49 -19.44
N GLY A 235 16.63 -3.57 -20.08
CA GLY A 235 16.96 -2.89 -21.33
C GLY A 235 16.73 -3.72 -22.59
N GLU A 236 16.37 -5.00 -22.43
CA GLU A 236 15.90 -5.91 -23.49
C GLU A 236 14.36 -5.88 -23.59
#